data_ac328242c3eb2933769ea3f6c82306f3
#
_entry.id   ac328242c3eb2933769ea3f6c82306f3
#
_cell.length_a   1.000
_cell.length_b   1.000
_cell.length_c   1.000
_cell.angle_alpha   90.00
_cell.angle_beta   90.00
_cell.angle_gamma   90.00
#
_symmetry.space_group_name_H-M   'P 1'
#
loop_
_entity.id
_entity.type
_entity.pdbx_description
1 polymer ?
#
loop_
_entity_poly.entity_id
_entity_poly.type
_entity_poly.pdbx_seq_one_letter_code
_entity_poly.pdbx_strand_id
1 'polypeptide(L)'
;MWEKHHSLVATQQTVDILYFIAHTFAPTVVSSTLPIGGFSPELQSSGLFSFPIGRRDRHSHSSFRSERATALAALAVAGVASAQSSVTLFGVVDASISGYSSTSRDLNGATPADPFYVNRGSAKTSSRQLASGGYNSSRLGFRGTEDLGGGLAASFWLEAPISNDDGQQGVATFNRRSTVSLSGGFGEIRLGRDFTPTFWNDTVFDPFGTNGVGTNLITTASTSFGAFGTPAATTGPFANGLKSNYDRASNTIGYFLPPDLGGFYGQVMYGFAEKTKFSPGAATPDVLNSQRQGRYVGGRFGYANGPLDVAVAYGSSTVGDDFHAGVTNKVNTFNLGASYDFGPVKLFGEFSKAKNKLDSENQRFIFSDVNSDSVDLTGYLLGVTVPVGAGLIRASYSSVKLDLNEPFELNRADPKANKLAIGYVHNLSKRTALYATVARVSNKNEAGLTVGGPGFYTRDGRTPKTSTGYDFGIRHAF
;
A
#
# COMPACT_ATOMS: atom_id res chain seq x y z
N MET A 1 32.73 27.60 20.31
CA MET A 1 31.39 28.18 20.36
C MET A 1 30.76 28.07 18.98
N TRP A 2 30.69 26.82 18.46
CA TRP A 2 30.10 26.48 17.14
C TRP A 2 29.73 24.98 17.13
N GLU A 3 28.84 24.61 18.03
CA GLU A 3 28.19 23.29 18.03
C GLU A 3 26.75 23.51 18.45
N LYS A 4 25.85 23.27 17.51
CA LYS A 4 24.40 23.04 17.65
C LYS A 4 23.61 23.72 16.52
N HIS A 5 23.73 23.20 15.28
CA HIS A 5 22.69 23.43 14.24
C HIS A 5 22.80 22.47 13.03
N HIS A 6 23.17 21.21 13.24
CA HIS A 6 23.09 20.20 12.18
C HIS A 6 22.45 18.91 12.67
N SER A 7 21.15 18.99 12.98
CA SER A 7 20.37 17.78 13.25
C SER A 7 18.91 17.95 12.85
N LEU A 8 18.63 18.43 11.63
CA LEU A 8 17.23 18.67 11.22
C LEU A 8 17.00 18.59 9.71
N VAL A 9 17.73 17.72 8.98
CA VAL A 9 17.35 17.37 7.60
C VAL A 9 17.41 15.84 7.43
N ALA A 10 16.88 15.11 8.38
CA ALA A 10 16.65 13.69 8.22
C ALA A 10 15.25 13.48 7.64
N THR A 11 15.21 13.24 6.35
CA THR A 11 14.20 12.43 5.65
C THR A 11 12.75 12.85 5.80
N GLN A 12 12.31 13.77 4.96
CA GLN A 12 10.91 14.22 4.89
C GLN A 12 9.92 13.07 4.61
N GLN A 13 10.37 11.98 4.02
CA GLN A 13 9.50 10.80 3.80
C GLN A 13 9.42 9.85 4.99
N THR A 14 10.49 9.68 5.75
CA THR A 14 10.48 8.96 7.04
C THR A 14 9.92 9.84 8.14
N VAL A 15 10.18 11.15 8.08
CA VAL A 15 9.65 12.17 9.00
C VAL A 15 8.16 12.37 8.79
N ASP A 16 7.62 12.36 7.56
CA ASP A 16 6.16 12.41 7.34
C ASP A 16 5.44 11.21 7.97
N ILE A 17 6.13 10.10 8.19
CA ILE A 17 5.58 8.92 8.87
C ILE A 17 5.87 8.94 10.38
N LEU A 18 7.05 9.41 10.82
CA LEU A 18 7.43 9.51 12.24
C LEU A 18 7.10 10.87 12.86
N TYR A 19 7.17 11.96 12.11
CA TYR A 19 6.82 13.32 12.58
C TYR A 19 5.33 13.48 12.84
N PHE A 20 4.52 12.65 12.20
CA PHE A 20 3.09 12.60 12.44
C PHE A 20 2.73 11.97 13.81
N ILE A 21 3.66 11.30 14.45
CA ILE A 21 3.45 10.69 15.79
C ILE A 21 3.88 11.63 16.93
N ALA A 22 4.81 12.58 16.72
CA ALA A 22 5.49 13.26 17.81
C ALA A 22 5.16 14.75 18.06
N HIS A 23 4.51 15.48 17.16
CA HIS A 23 4.31 16.92 17.34
C HIS A 23 2.90 17.42 16.97
N THR A 24 1.92 17.17 17.83
CA THR A 24 0.70 17.97 17.89
C THR A 24 0.17 18.02 19.33
N PHE A 25 0.85 18.76 20.21
CA PHE A 25 0.29 19.21 21.47
C PHE A 25 0.53 20.71 21.64
N ALA A 26 -0.44 21.51 21.22
CA ALA A 26 -0.71 22.82 21.79
C ALA A 26 -2.20 23.14 21.58
N PRO A 27 -2.94 23.49 22.62
CA PRO A 27 -4.37 23.74 22.53
C PRO A 27 -4.66 25.15 22.06
N THR A 28 -5.48 25.31 21.03
CA THR A 28 -6.16 26.59 20.76
C THR A 28 -7.63 26.44 21.14
N VAL A 29 -7.97 27.05 22.24
CA VAL A 29 -9.35 27.23 22.72
C VAL A 29 -10.03 28.24 21.79
N VAL A 30 -11.06 27.82 21.08
CA VAL A 30 -12.05 28.73 20.48
C VAL A 30 -13.43 28.41 21.06
N SER A 31 -13.86 29.26 21.94
CA SER A 31 -15.23 29.36 22.43
C SER A 31 -16.12 29.98 21.35
N SER A 32 -17.15 29.29 20.92
CA SER A 32 -18.28 29.92 20.23
C SER A 32 -19.60 29.33 20.73
N THR A 33 -20.30 30.16 21.51
CA THR A 33 -21.71 30.03 21.88
C THR A 33 -22.59 30.31 20.67
N LEU A 34 -23.54 29.45 20.37
CA LEU A 34 -24.72 29.76 19.54
C LEU A 34 -26.00 29.17 20.17
N PRO A 35 -27.14 29.82 19.94
CA PRO A 35 -28.29 29.71 20.82
C PRO A 35 -29.30 28.62 20.43
N ILE A 36 -30.04 28.24 21.44
CA ILE A 36 -31.13 27.27 21.49
C ILE A 36 -32.35 27.80 20.73
N GLY A 37 -32.88 27.00 19.82
CA GLY A 37 -34.22 27.16 19.25
C GLY A 37 -34.99 25.84 19.39
N GLY A 38 -36.05 25.86 20.21
CA GLY A 38 -36.80 24.68 20.55
C GLY A 38 -37.87 24.30 19.54
N PHE A 39 -38.24 23.04 19.59
CA PHE A 39 -39.56 22.53 19.22
C PHE A 39 -39.85 21.25 20.03
N SER A 40 -40.91 21.30 20.82
CA SER A 40 -41.59 20.13 21.43
C SER A 40 -43.01 20.07 20.85
N PRO A 41 -43.86 19.12 21.29
CA PRO A 41 -43.94 17.69 21.08
C PRO A 41 -45.36 17.27 20.59
N GLU A 42 -45.59 15.99 20.30
CA GLU A 42 -46.89 15.29 20.48
C GLU A 42 -46.65 13.77 20.42
N LEU A 43 -46.92 13.09 21.48
CA LEU A 43 -48.05 12.32 22.01
C LEU A 43 -48.66 11.26 21.12
N GLN A 44 -48.52 9.98 21.53
CA GLN A 44 -49.61 9.02 21.81
C GLN A 44 -49.01 7.69 22.29
N SER A 45 -49.21 7.30 23.52
CA SER A 45 -50.18 6.52 24.27
C SER A 45 -50.40 5.07 23.78
N SER A 46 -50.05 4.09 24.58
CA SER A 46 -50.92 3.18 25.33
C SER A 46 -50.21 1.85 25.71
N GLY A 47 -50.48 1.36 26.91
CA GLY A 47 -50.19 -0.02 27.30
C GLY A 47 -49.87 -0.21 28.80
N LEU A 48 -50.92 -0.19 29.62
CA LEU A 48 -50.90 -0.60 31.03
C LEU A 48 -50.54 -2.11 31.18
N PHE A 49 -49.70 -2.43 32.14
CA PHE A 49 -49.84 -3.65 32.95
C PHE A 49 -49.38 -3.37 34.38
N SER A 50 -50.36 -3.43 35.30
CA SER A 50 -50.18 -3.44 36.74
C SER A 50 -49.94 -4.85 37.23
N PHE A 51 -49.08 -5.05 38.22
CA PHE A 51 -49.10 -6.13 39.19
C PHE A 51 -48.57 -5.68 40.57
N PRO A 52 -48.97 -6.35 41.67
CA PRO A 52 -49.33 -5.68 42.90
C PRO A 52 -48.26 -5.65 43.99
N ILE A 53 -48.55 -4.79 44.95
CA ILE A 53 -47.87 -4.50 46.20
C ILE A 53 -47.94 -5.70 47.14
N GLY A 54 -46.80 -6.20 47.58
CA GLY A 54 -46.63 -7.10 48.71
C GLY A 54 -45.79 -6.40 49.81
N ARG A 55 -46.46 -6.06 50.91
CA ARG A 55 -45.89 -5.55 52.17
C ARG A 55 -45.32 -6.72 52.95
N ARG A 56 -44.04 -6.62 53.45
CA ARG A 56 -43.64 -7.13 54.75
C ARG A 56 -42.25 -6.70 55.21
N ASP A 57 -42.26 -6.05 56.33
CA ASP A 57 -41.46 -6.14 57.55
C ASP A 57 -39.97 -5.72 57.59
N ARG A 58 -39.76 -4.79 58.46
CA ARG A 58 -38.49 -4.29 59.00
C ARG A 58 -37.78 -5.40 59.80
N HIS A 59 -36.49 -5.58 59.53
CA HIS A 59 -35.49 -5.77 60.60
C HIS A 59 -34.10 -5.32 60.13
N SER A 60 -33.51 -4.48 60.94
CA SER A 60 -32.10 -4.06 61.11
C SER A 60 -31.02 -4.74 60.28
N HIS A 61 -30.23 -3.92 59.57
CA HIS A 61 -28.76 -4.10 59.47
C HIS A 61 -28.11 -2.79 59.07
N SER A 62 -27.45 -2.16 60.01
CA SER A 62 -26.72 -0.90 59.89
C SER A 62 -25.21 -1.06 59.59
N SER A 63 -24.79 -2.10 58.89
CA SER A 63 -23.36 -2.31 58.58
C SER A 63 -22.98 -2.38 57.07
N PHE A 64 -23.95 -2.38 56.16
CA PHE A 64 -23.65 -2.49 54.72
C PHE A 64 -23.60 -1.15 53.95
N ARG A 65 -23.69 0.00 54.66
CA ARG A 65 -23.69 1.31 53.98
C ARG A 65 -22.31 1.93 53.75
N SER A 66 -21.27 1.47 54.48
CA SER A 66 -19.92 2.06 54.29
C SER A 66 -19.12 1.46 53.15
N GLU A 67 -19.26 0.19 52.84
CA GLU A 67 -18.54 -0.45 51.76
C GLU A 67 -19.05 -0.10 50.36
N ARG A 68 -20.36 0.16 50.20
CA ARG A 68 -20.95 0.60 48.95
C ARG A 68 -20.65 2.09 48.62
N ALA A 69 -20.48 2.92 49.62
CA ALA A 69 -20.08 4.31 49.44
C ALA A 69 -18.60 4.40 49.00
N THR A 70 -17.73 3.53 49.52
CA THR A 70 -16.29 3.48 49.13
C THR A 70 -16.11 2.91 47.73
N ALA A 71 -16.90 1.89 47.33
CA ALA A 71 -16.85 1.33 45.98
C ALA A 71 -17.41 2.32 44.93
N LEU A 72 -18.47 3.09 45.24
CA LEU A 72 -18.99 4.14 44.38
C LEU A 72 -18.05 5.36 44.30
N ALA A 73 -17.35 5.72 45.38
CA ALA A 73 -16.33 6.76 45.35
C ALA A 73 -15.09 6.33 44.58
N ALA A 74 -14.68 5.05 44.65
CA ALA A 74 -13.59 4.50 43.84
C ALA A 74 -13.96 4.44 42.35
N LEU A 75 -15.20 4.13 41.98
CA LEU A 75 -15.68 4.23 40.58
C LEU A 75 -15.81 5.70 40.11
N ALA A 76 -16.14 6.62 40.96
CA ALA A 76 -16.24 8.03 40.61
C ALA A 76 -14.86 8.70 40.44
N VAL A 77 -13.81 8.22 41.10
CA VAL A 77 -12.44 8.72 40.93
C VAL A 77 -11.76 8.08 39.70
N ALA A 78 -12.20 6.90 39.26
CA ALA A 78 -11.75 6.30 37.99
C ALA A 78 -12.36 7.01 36.75
N GLY A 79 -13.33 7.88 36.93
CA GLY A 79 -14.09 8.55 35.83
C GLY A 79 -13.57 9.89 35.36
N VAL A 80 -12.39 10.36 35.78
CA VAL A 80 -11.79 11.63 35.30
C VAL A 80 -10.37 11.45 34.76
N ALA A 81 -10.07 10.28 34.14
CA ALA A 81 -9.11 10.32 33.07
C ALA A 81 -9.83 10.97 31.88
N SER A 82 -9.69 12.27 31.73
CA SER A 82 -10.11 12.98 30.53
C SER A 82 -9.30 12.38 29.38
N ALA A 83 -9.83 11.33 28.77
CA ALA A 83 -9.31 10.77 27.55
C ALA A 83 -9.35 11.91 26.52
N GLN A 84 -8.22 12.57 26.32
CA GLN A 84 -8.08 13.59 25.28
C GLN A 84 -8.05 12.85 23.94
N SER A 85 -9.23 12.49 23.45
CA SER A 85 -9.34 11.95 22.08
C SER A 85 -9.14 13.10 21.10
N SER A 86 -8.11 12.99 20.27
CA SER A 86 -7.86 13.95 19.20
C SER A 86 -8.24 13.33 17.85
N VAL A 87 -9.09 14.02 17.09
CA VAL A 87 -9.36 13.65 15.70
C VAL A 87 -8.68 14.68 14.80
N THR A 88 -7.81 14.20 13.91
CA THR A 88 -7.10 15.02 12.94
C THR A 88 -7.60 14.71 11.54
N LEU A 89 -8.07 15.73 10.83
CA LEU A 89 -8.23 15.69 9.38
C LEU A 89 -6.85 15.93 8.74
N PHE A 90 -6.48 15.11 7.77
CA PHE A 90 -5.23 15.29 7.02
C PHE A 90 -5.42 14.92 5.56
N GLY A 91 -4.55 15.43 4.71
CA GLY A 91 -4.62 15.09 3.30
C GLY A 91 -3.45 15.60 2.48
N VAL A 92 -3.45 15.16 1.23
CA VAL A 92 -2.56 15.63 0.16
C VAL A 92 -3.38 15.82 -1.09
N VAL A 93 -3.23 16.99 -1.71
CA VAL A 93 -3.72 17.28 -3.06
C VAL A 93 -2.51 17.51 -3.94
N ASP A 94 -2.37 16.69 -4.97
CA ASP A 94 -1.24 16.69 -5.88
C ASP A 94 -1.76 16.59 -7.32
N ALA A 95 -1.54 17.63 -8.10
CA ALA A 95 -1.95 17.72 -9.51
C ALA A 95 -0.76 17.99 -10.39
N SER A 96 -0.68 17.28 -11.53
CA SER A 96 0.37 17.44 -12.52
C SER A 96 -0.16 17.48 -13.94
N ILE A 97 0.50 18.28 -14.76
CA ILE A 97 0.46 18.13 -16.21
C ILE A 97 1.43 17.02 -16.56
N SER A 98 0.89 15.92 -17.06
CA SER A 98 1.64 14.71 -17.34
C SER A 98 1.58 14.37 -18.83
N GLY A 99 2.71 13.93 -19.37
CA GLY A 99 2.80 13.48 -20.75
C GLY A 99 3.45 12.12 -20.84
N TYR A 100 2.90 11.28 -21.70
CA TYR A 100 3.34 9.90 -21.91
C TYR A 100 3.51 9.63 -23.39
N SER A 101 4.53 8.86 -23.75
CA SER A 101 4.78 8.43 -25.13
C SER A 101 5.45 7.07 -25.14
N SER A 102 4.80 6.09 -25.74
CA SER A 102 5.30 4.75 -25.90
C SER A 102 5.43 4.39 -27.38
N THR A 103 6.53 3.74 -27.77
CA THR A 103 6.83 3.38 -29.16
C THR A 103 7.17 1.90 -29.21
N SER A 104 6.55 1.14 -30.12
CA SER A 104 6.81 -0.29 -30.33
C SER A 104 8.17 -0.57 -30.97
N ARG A 105 8.57 -1.85 -30.96
CA ARG A 105 9.58 -2.33 -31.88
C ARG A 105 9.06 -2.25 -33.30
N ASP A 106 9.96 -2.01 -34.22
CA ASP A 106 9.68 -2.16 -35.64
C ASP A 106 9.75 -3.65 -35.97
N LEU A 107 8.63 -4.21 -36.40
CA LEU A 107 8.56 -5.61 -36.84
C LEU A 107 8.68 -5.63 -38.35
N ASN A 108 9.84 -5.99 -38.86
CA ASN A 108 10.10 -6.16 -40.29
C ASN A 108 9.52 -7.49 -40.75
N GLY A 109 8.48 -7.46 -41.56
CA GLY A 109 7.99 -8.62 -42.28
C GLY A 109 6.47 -8.77 -42.38
N ALA A 110 6.03 -9.33 -43.50
CA ALA A 110 4.73 -9.92 -43.65
C ALA A 110 4.62 -11.19 -42.80
N THR A 111 3.49 -11.40 -42.14
CA THR A 111 3.21 -12.67 -41.47
C THR A 111 2.36 -13.55 -42.38
N PRO A 112 2.33 -14.89 -42.18
CA PRO A 112 1.42 -15.75 -42.93
C PRO A 112 -0.05 -15.35 -42.80
N ALA A 113 -0.42 -14.71 -41.70
CA ALA A 113 -1.78 -14.21 -41.44
C ALA A 113 -2.06 -12.87 -42.17
N ASP A 114 -1.03 -12.12 -42.53
CA ASP A 114 -1.13 -10.86 -43.27
C ASP A 114 0.02 -10.71 -44.27
N PRO A 115 -0.07 -11.42 -45.43
CA PRO A 115 0.97 -11.43 -46.45
C PRO A 115 1.12 -10.09 -47.18
N PHE A 116 0.14 -9.22 -47.09
CA PHE A 116 0.14 -7.90 -47.72
C PHE A 116 0.49 -6.75 -46.75
N TYR A 117 0.99 -7.10 -45.57
CA TYR A 117 1.37 -6.10 -44.57
C TYR A 117 2.47 -5.19 -45.10
N VAL A 118 2.17 -3.92 -45.17
CA VAL A 118 3.17 -2.89 -45.45
C VAL A 118 3.71 -2.37 -44.13
N ASN A 119 4.97 -2.67 -43.82
CA ASN A 119 5.63 -2.12 -42.67
C ASN A 119 5.73 -0.58 -42.80
N ARG A 120 5.03 0.15 -41.92
CA ARG A 120 5.07 1.59 -41.83
C ARG A 120 5.89 2.10 -40.63
N GLY A 121 6.75 1.26 -40.11
CA GLY A 121 7.58 1.57 -38.94
C GLY A 121 6.90 1.28 -37.61
N SER A 122 7.40 1.91 -36.56
CA SER A 122 6.96 1.69 -35.18
C SER A 122 5.58 2.29 -34.89
N ALA A 123 4.72 1.54 -34.21
CA ALA A 123 3.49 2.11 -33.65
C ALA A 123 3.84 3.02 -32.45
N LYS A 124 3.11 4.13 -32.32
CA LYS A 124 3.30 5.11 -31.25
C LYS A 124 1.97 5.42 -30.60
N THR A 125 1.93 5.34 -29.27
CA THR A 125 0.83 5.83 -28.41
C THR A 125 1.33 6.99 -27.58
N SER A 126 0.60 8.09 -27.53
CA SER A 126 0.95 9.23 -26.70
C SER A 126 -0.28 9.91 -26.14
N SER A 127 -0.16 10.48 -24.94
CA SER A 127 -1.20 11.31 -24.33
C SER A 127 -0.60 12.45 -23.53
N ARG A 128 -1.39 13.49 -23.33
CA ARG A 128 -1.15 14.56 -22.37
C ARG A 128 -2.40 14.74 -21.55
N GLN A 129 -2.26 14.87 -20.26
CA GLN A 129 -3.40 14.92 -19.36
C GLN A 129 -3.05 15.70 -18.10
N LEU A 130 -4.08 16.20 -17.42
CA LEU A 130 -3.98 16.49 -16.00
C LEU A 130 -4.04 15.16 -15.26
N ALA A 131 -3.15 14.95 -14.29
CA ALA A 131 -3.08 13.71 -13.53
C ALA A 131 -3.01 14.03 -12.02
N SER A 132 -3.50 13.10 -11.22
CA SER A 132 -3.44 13.17 -9.77
C SER A 132 -2.27 12.35 -9.24
N GLY A 133 -1.50 12.89 -8.27
CA GLY A 133 -0.52 12.11 -7.53
C GLY A 133 0.83 11.89 -8.21
N GLY A 134 1.34 12.83 -9.00
CA GLY A 134 2.63 12.69 -9.69
C GLY A 134 3.85 12.71 -8.76
N TYR A 135 3.78 13.41 -7.61
CA TYR A 135 4.82 13.42 -6.58
C TYR A 135 4.41 12.65 -5.34
N ASN A 136 3.15 12.79 -4.92
CA ASN A 136 2.63 12.14 -3.74
C ASN A 136 1.16 11.76 -3.99
N SER A 137 0.77 10.51 -3.74
CA SER A 137 -0.60 10.06 -3.97
C SER A 137 -1.61 10.95 -3.25
N SER A 138 -2.53 11.57 -4.01
CA SER A 138 -3.60 12.40 -3.48
C SER A 138 -4.53 11.60 -2.59
N ARG A 139 -4.86 12.14 -1.42
CA ARG A 139 -5.64 11.45 -0.39
C ARG A 139 -6.26 12.39 0.60
N LEU A 140 -7.33 11.92 1.22
CA LEU A 140 -7.98 12.53 2.38
C LEU A 140 -8.15 11.48 3.47
N GLY A 141 -7.90 11.85 4.72
CA GLY A 141 -8.02 10.92 5.82
C GLY A 141 -8.37 11.55 7.14
N PHE A 142 -8.80 10.68 8.04
CA PHE A 142 -9.09 10.97 9.44
C PHE A 142 -8.28 10.01 10.29
N ARG A 143 -7.72 10.51 11.38
CA ARG A 143 -7.07 9.67 12.37
C ARG A 143 -7.33 10.23 13.75
N GLY A 144 -7.33 9.36 14.72
CA GLY A 144 -7.49 9.74 16.12
C GLY A 144 -6.74 8.79 17.02
N THR A 145 -6.39 9.29 18.19
CA THR A 145 -5.78 8.52 19.26
C THR A 145 -6.43 8.89 20.57
N GLU A 146 -6.77 7.88 21.36
CA GLU A 146 -7.29 7.97 22.70
C GLU A 146 -6.28 7.37 23.67
N ASP A 147 -5.90 8.12 24.69
CA ASP A 147 -5.07 7.63 25.80
C ASP A 147 -5.97 6.85 26.77
N LEU A 148 -5.70 5.56 26.92
CA LEU A 148 -6.44 4.66 27.82
C LEU A 148 -5.84 4.61 29.23
N GLY A 149 -4.75 5.37 29.48
CA GLY A 149 -4.01 5.31 30.73
C GLY A 149 -3.04 4.12 30.81
N GLY A 150 -2.11 4.20 31.76
CA GLY A 150 -1.14 3.12 31.95
C GLY A 150 -0.18 2.87 30.79
N GLY A 151 -0.02 3.84 29.89
CA GLY A 151 0.80 3.71 28.68
C GLY A 151 0.12 2.96 27.52
N LEU A 152 -1.20 2.73 27.62
CA LEU A 152 -2.01 2.14 26.57
C LEU A 152 -2.72 3.24 25.75
N ALA A 153 -2.82 3.06 24.44
CA ALA A 153 -3.59 3.94 23.58
C ALA A 153 -4.37 3.14 22.53
N ALA A 154 -5.60 3.58 22.24
CA ALA A 154 -6.39 3.12 21.12
C ALA A 154 -6.32 4.15 19.99
N SER A 155 -6.18 3.70 18.75
CA SER A 155 -6.10 4.61 17.60
C SER A 155 -6.92 4.09 16.43
N PHE A 156 -7.33 5.02 15.56
CA PHE A 156 -7.91 4.67 14.26
C PHE A 156 -7.25 5.49 13.15
N TRP A 157 -7.27 4.93 11.93
CA TRP A 157 -6.80 5.59 10.72
C TRP A 157 -7.68 5.21 9.55
N LEU A 158 -8.31 6.21 8.94
CA LEU A 158 -9.15 6.07 7.76
C LEU A 158 -8.56 6.95 6.65
N GLU A 159 -8.19 6.37 5.50
CA GLU A 159 -7.57 7.10 4.39
C GLU A 159 -8.18 6.65 3.06
N ALA A 160 -8.74 7.63 2.33
CA ALA A 160 -9.33 7.47 1.01
C ALA A 160 -8.40 8.07 -0.06
N PRO A 161 -8.28 7.48 -1.26
CA PRO A 161 -7.71 8.15 -2.40
C PRO A 161 -8.65 9.27 -2.87
N ILE A 162 -8.09 10.32 -3.42
CA ILE A 162 -8.84 11.32 -4.17
C ILE A 162 -8.19 11.51 -5.53
N SER A 163 -8.99 11.71 -6.58
CA SER A 163 -8.53 12.19 -7.88
C SER A 163 -8.99 13.62 -8.05
N ASN A 164 -8.02 14.53 -8.07
CA ASN A 164 -8.26 15.96 -8.14
C ASN A 164 -8.23 16.50 -9.57
N ASP A 165 -7.99 15.64 -10.54
CA ASP A 165 -8.06 15.91 -11.97
C ASP A 165 -9.47 15.71 -12.55
N ASP A 166 -10.21 14.69 -12.09
CA ASP A 166 -11.53 14.32 -12.61
C ASP A 166 -12.61 14.12 -11.53
N GLY A 167 -12.24 14.12 -10.24
CA GLY A 167 -13.15 13.93 -9.13
C GLY A 167 -13.75 12.52 -9.00
N GLN A 168 -13.27 11.53 -9.74
CA GLN A 168 -13.82 10.16 -9.77
C GLN A 168 -13.58 9.40 -8.46
N GLN A 169 -12.51 9.72 -7.73
CA GLN A 169 -12.20 9.10 -6.45
C GLN A 169 -12.38 10.10 -5.31
N GLY A 170 -13.00 9.66 -4.25
CA GLY A 170 -13.25 10.47 -3.06
C GLY A 170 -13.44 9.61 -1.82
N VAL A 171 -13.97 10.19 -0.77
CA VAL A 171 -14.13 9.58 0.56
C VAL A 171 -15.20 8.48 0.67
N ALA A 172 -15.80 8.06 -0.43
CA ALA A 172 -16.78 6.98 -0.44
C ALA A 172 -16.20 5.63 0.03
N THR A 173 -14.87 5.45 -0.10
CA THR A 173 -14.18 4.23 0.34
C THR A 173 -12.83 4.57 0.96
N PHE A 174 -12.56 4.06 2.16
CA PHE A 174 -11.25 4.17 2.80
C PHE A 174 -10.33 3.01 2.37
N ASN A 175 -10.13 2.86 1.06
CA ASN A 175 -9.42 1.71 0.50
C ASN A 175 -7.88 1.83 0.55
N ARG A 176 -7.32 2.99 0.94
CA ARG A 176 -5.88 3.14 1.14
C ARG A 176 -5.45 2.57 2.49
N ARG A 177 -6.12 2.99 3.57
CA ARG A 177 -5.95 2.45 4.91
C ARG A 177 -7.26 2.59 5.68
N SER A 178 -7.64 1.52 6.38
CA SER A 178 -8.81 1.49 7.26
C SER A 178 -8.49 0.58 8.42
N THR A 179 -8.06 1.18 9.54
CA THR A 179 -7.51 0.42 10.67
C THR A 179 -7.97 0.96 12.01
N VAL A 180 -8.07 0.04 12.98
CA VAL A 180 -8.12 0.33 14.40
C VAL A 180 -6.93 -0.36 15.06
N SER A 181 -6.34 0.26 16.08
CA SER A 181 -5.18 -0.32 16.76
C SER A 181 -5.17 -0.08 18.26
N LEU A 182 -4.48 -0.99 18.95
CA LEU A 182 -4.12 -0.87 20.37
C LEU A 182 -2.60 -0.87 20.48
N SER A 183 -2.04 0.12 21.15
CA SER A 183 -0.60 0.29 21.32
C SER A 183 -0.22 0.49 22.77
N GLY A 184 1.02 0.17 23.09
CA GLY A 184 1.59 0.29 24.44
C GLY A 184 3.06 -0.08 24.47
N GLY A 185 3.61 -0.32 25.64
CA GLY A 185 5.00 -0.80 25.81
C GLY A 185 5.30 -2.12 25.08
N PHE A 186 4.29 -2.88 24.72
CA PHE A 186 4.41 -4.12 23.93
C PHE A 186 4.51 -3.87 22.40
N GLY A 187 4.37 -2.64 21.93
CA GLY A 187 4.25 -2.30 20.52
C GLY A 187 2.82 -1.98 20.11
N GLU A 188 2.43 -2.30 18.87
CA GLU A 188 1.09 -2.01 18.34
C GLU A 188 0.47 -3.24 17.69
N ILE A 189 -0.78 -3.57 18.06
CA ILE A 189 -1.65 -4.51 17.35
C ILE A 189 -2.61 -3.69 16.51
N ARG A 190 -2.66 -3.96 15.21
CA ARG A 190 -3.46 -3.21 14.23
C ARG A 190 -4.36 -4.17 13.46
N LEU A 191 -5.64 -3.81 13.34
CA LEU A 191 -6.67 -4.60 12.65
C LEU A 191 -7.21 -3.77 11.47
N GLY A 192 -7.45 -4.45 10.33
CA GLY A 192 -8.12 -3.84 9.17
C GLY A 192 -7.32 -3.94 7.88
N ARG A 193 -7.44 -2.91 7.02
CA ARG A 193 -6.73 -2.83 5.74
C ARG A 193 -5.53 -1.91 5.85
N ASP A 194 -4.35 -2.39 5.48
CA ASP A 194 -3.11 -1.62 5.54
C ASP A 194 -2.11 -2.02 4.45
N PHE A 195 -1.01 -1.27 4.34
CA PHE A 195 0.13 -1.62 3.50
C PHE A 195 0.77 -2.93 3.90
N THR A 196 1.17 -3.71 2.90
CA THR A 196 1.94 -4.92 3.15
C THR A 196 3.38 -4.60 3.57
N PRO A 197 4.02 -5.45 4.38
CA PRO A 197 5.41 -5.28 4.76
C PRO A 197 6.39 -5.13 3.60
N THR A 198 6.16 -5.85 2.50
CA THR A 198 7.01 -5.81 1.30
C THR A 198 6.88 -4.51 0.53
N PHE A 199 5.66 -4.02 0.32
CA PHE A 199 5.42 -2.74 -0.35
C PHE A 199 5.93 -1.56 0.50
N TRP A 200 5.91 -1.70 1.82
CA TRP A 200 6.48 -0.70 2.71
C TRP A 200 7.97 -0.51 2.47
N ASN A 201 8.73 -1.59 2.22
CA ASN A 201 10.12 -1.51 1.82
C ASN A 201 10.30 -0.75 0.50
N ASP A 202 9.56 -1.13 -0.54
CA ASP A 202 9.59 -0.46 -1.84
C ASP A 202 9.39 1.07 -1.68
N THR A 203 8.44 1.47 -0.84
CA THR A 203 8.13 2.90 -0.65
C THR A 203 9.25 3.64 0.07
N VAL A 204 9.87 3.01 1.07
CA VAL A 204 10.90 3.64 1.91
C VAL A 204 12.24 3.76 1.17
N PHE A 205 12.59 2.76 0.35
CA PHE A 205 13.88 2.72 -0.33
C PHE A 205 13.86 3.20 -1.79
N ASP A 206 12.74 3.80 -2.24
CA ASP A 206 12.61 4.47 -3.53
C ASP A 206 12.68 6.00 -3.37
N PRO A 207 13.63 6.72 -4.03
CA PRO A 207 13.68 8.18 -4.00
C PRO A 207 12.39 8.86 -4.49
N PHE A 208 11.58 8.17 -5.30
CA PHE A 208 10.30 8.66 -5.80
C PHE A 208 9.11 8.19 -4.98
N GLY A 209 9.32 7.31 -3.97
CA GLY A 209 8.27 6.83 -3.09
C GLY A 209 7.12 6.14 -3.83
N THR A 210 7.43 5.46 -4.93
CA THR A 210 6.46 4.74 -5.78
C THR A 210 5.37 5.63 -6.41
N ASN A 211 5.66 6.91 -6.74
CA ASN A 211 4.69 7.85 -7.30
C ASN A 211 5.08 8.38 -8.69
N GLY A 212 4.05 8.68 -9.51
CA GLY A 212 4.17 9.34 -10.80
C GLY A 212 5.04 8.58 -11.81
N VAL A 213 5.55 9.32 -12.82
CA VAL A 213 6.46 8.73 -13.82
C VAL A 213 7.79 8.27 -13.23
N GLY A 214 8.10 8.68 -12.00
CA GLY A 214 9.31 8.27 -11.27
C GLY A 214 9.24 6.88 -10.65
N THR A 215 8.04 6.28 -10.45
CA THR A 215 7.84 4.96 -9.84
C THR A 215 8.82 3.92 -10.38
N ASN A 216 9.48 3.18 -9.51
CA ASN A 216 10.47 2.17 -9.91
C ASN A 216 9.83 0.99 -10.66
N LEU A 217 10.65 0.19 -11.34
CA LEU A 217 10.16 -0.96 -12.11
C LEU A 217 9.80 -2.16 -11.22
N ILE A 218 10.34 -2.28 -10.01
CA ILE A 218 9.99 -3.35 -9.07
C ILE A 218 8.51 -3.25 -8.77
N THR A 219 8.06 -2.07 -8.29
CA THR A 219 6.64 -1.80 -8.02
C THR A 219 5.78 -1.96 -9.28
N THR A 220 6.21 -1.36 -10.42
CA THR A 220 5.45 -1.41 -11.67
C THR A 220 5.26 -2.85 -12.16
N ALA A 221 6.30 -3.69 -12.09
CA ALA A 221 6.23 -5.07 -12.51
C ALA A 221 5.44 -5.94 -11.52
N SER A 222 5.63 -5.74 -10.21
CA SER A 222 4.93 -6.53 -9.17
C SER A 222 3.42 -6.28 -9.15
N THR A 223 2.98 -5.06 -9.46
CA THR A 223 1.56 -4.73 -9.59
C THR A 223 0.95 -5.17 -10.93
N SER A 224 1.78 -5.42 -11.94
CA SER A 224 1.37 -5.67 -13.32
C SER A 224 2.10 -6.86 -13.94
N PHE A 225 2.15 -8.00 -13.24
CA PHE A 225 2.83 -9.21 -13.75
C PHE A 225 2.42 -9.58 -15.18
N GLY A 226 1.14 -9.36 -15.55
CA GLY A 226 0.63 -9.57 -16.89
C GLY A 226 1.24 -8.68 -17.98
N ALA A 227 1.89 -7.56 -17.61
CA ALA A 227 2.53 -6.65 -18.58
C ALA A 227 3.78 -7.23 -19.24
N PHE A 228 4.28 -8.37 -18.77
CA PHE A 228 5.39 -9.08 -19.40
C PHE A 228 4.99 -9.99 -20.56
N GLY A 229 3.74 -9.91 -21.04
CA GLY A 229 3.31 -10.54 -22.29
C GLY A 229 3.25 -12.07 -22.25
N THR A 230 2.98 -12.66 -21.09
CA THR A 230 2.79 -14.11 -21.00
C THR A 230 1.42 -14.50 -21.53
N PRO A 231 1.31 -15.33 -22.57
CA PRO A 231 0.02 -15.87 -23.03
C PRO A 231 -0.72 -16.64 -21.92
N ALA A 232 0.02 -17.24 -20.99
CA ALA A 232 -0.52 -17.96 -19.84
C ALA A 232 -1.20 -17.04 -18.80
N ALA A 233 -0.90 -15.74 -18.79
CA ALA A 233 -1.55 -14.78 -17.87
C ALA A 233 -2.98 -14.40 -18.28
N THR A 234 -3.41 -14.75 -19.49
CA THR A 234 -4.73 -14.41 -20.04
C THR A 234 -5.70 -15.59 -20.12
N THR A 235 -5.21 -16.82 -20.00
CA THR A 235 -6.03 -18.04 -20.09
C THR A 235 -5.59 -19.08 -19.06
N GLY A 236 -6.52 -19.81 -18.48
CA GLY A 236 -6.26 -20.85 -17.49
C GLY A 236 -6.27 -20.35 -16.04
N PRO A 237 -5.71 -21.11 -15.08
CA PRO A 237 -5.72 -20.76 -13.66
C PRO A 237 -4.98 -19.47 -13.30
N PHE A 238 -4.20 -18.91 -14.24
CA PHE A 238 -3.51 -17.63 -14.11
C PHE A 238 -4.31 -16.44 -14.68
N ALA A 239 -5.48 -16.69 -15.29
CA ALA A 239 -6.25 -15.68 -16.05
C ALA A 239 -6.76 -14.50 -15.22
N ASN A 240 -6.77 -14.59 -13.90
CA ASN A 240 -7.24 -13.50 -13.03
C ASN A 240 -6.14 -12.51 -12.66
N GLY A 241 -5.14 -12.38 -13.54
CA GLY A 241 -4.00 -11.47 -13.37
C GLY A 241 -3.48 -11.53 -11.94
N LEU A 242 -2.22 -11.67 -11.76
CA LEU A 242 -1.54 -11.75 -10.47
C LEU A 242 -1.77 -10.50 -9.61
N LYS A 243 -3.04 -10.13 -9.38
CA LYS A 243 -3.42 -9.15 -8.36
C LYS A 243 -3.17 -9.79 -7.00
N SER A 244 -1.89 -9.89 -6.68
CA SER A 244 -1.46 -10.20 -5.33
C SER A 244 -1.88 -9.05 -4.41
N ASN A 245 -1.98 -9.32 -3.13
CA ASN A 245 -2.03 -8.28 -2.11
C ASN A 245 -0.67 -7.56 -2.02
N TYR A 246 -0.14 -7.05 -3.16
CA TYR A 246 1.20 -6.49 -3.23
C TYR A 246 1.29 -5.19 -2.44
N ASP A 247 0.44 -4.21 -2.77
CA ASP A 247 0.46 -2.90 -2.11
C ASP A 247 -0.17 -2.96 -0.72
N ARG A 248 -1.32 -3.62 -0.64
CA ARG A 248 -2.18 -3.65 0.56
C ARG A 248 -2.88 -4.97 0.70
N ALA A 249 -3.05 -5.38 1.95
CA ALA A 249 -3.90 -6.51 2.31
C ALA A 249 -5.11 -6.02 3.12
N SER A 250 -6.26 -6.65 2.88
CA SER A 250 -7.48 -6.46 3.67
C SER A 250 -7.60 -7.53 4.74
N ASN A 251 -8.50 -7.29 5.71
CA ASN A 251 -8.85 -8.26 6.74
C ASN A 251 -7.63 -8.73 7.52
N THR A 252 -6.75 -7.77 7.90
CA THR A 252 -5.46 -8.10 8.48
C THR A 252 -5.42 -7.92 9.98
N ILE A 253 -4.60 -8.76 10.62
CA ILE A 253 -4.02 -8.53 11.93
C ILE A 253 -2.54 -8.26 11.72
N GLY A 254 -2.08 -7.06 12.12
CA GLY A 254 -0.69 -6.65 12.11
C GLY A 254 -0.17 -6.45 13.52
N TYR A 255 1.08 -6.84 13.75
CA TYR A 255 1.82 -6.48 14.95
C TYR A 255 3.07 -5.71 14.58
N PHE A 256 3.30 -4.59 15.25
CA PHE A 256 4.46 -3.72 15.07
C PHE A 256 5.27 -3.70 16.34
N LEU A 257 6.58 -3.82 16.20
CA LEU A 257 7.52 -3.75 17.31
C LEU A 257 7.43 -2.39 18.02
N PRO A 258 7.71 -2.33 19.32
CA PRO A 258 7.82 -1.07 20.05
C PRO A 258 8.91 -0.17 19.45
N PRO A 259 8.79 1.17 19.56
CA PRO A 259 9.73 2.09 18.92
C PRO A 259 11.13 2.12 19.57
N ASP A 260 11.25 1.71 20.85
CA ASP A 260 12.46 1.93 21.65
C ASP A 260 13.39 0.69 21.69
N LEU A 261 13.65 0.09 20.53
CA LEU A 261 14.50 -1.11 20.41
C LEU A 261 15.92 -0.80 19.91
N GLY A 262 16.48 0.38 20.25
CA GLY A 262 17.85 0.73 19.88
C GLY A 262 18.07 0.85 18.37
N GLY A 263 17.05 1.25 17.62
CA GLY A 263 17.08 1.39 16.17
C GLY A 263 16.48 0.21 15.42
N PHE A 264 16.21 -0.93 16.06
CA PHE A 264 15.48 -2.03 15.43
C PHE A 264 14.00 -1.71 15.30
N TYR A 265 13.41 -2.07 14.18
CA TYR A 265 11.98 -1.96 13.91
C TYR A 265 11.48 -3.15 13.11
N GLY A 266 10.20 -3.39 13.15
CA GLY A 266 9.63 -4.48 12.39
C GLY A 266 8.14 -4.60 12.53
N GLN A 267 7.57 -5.42 11.64
CA GLN A 267 6.16 -5.75 11.65
C GLN A 267 5.92 -7.15 11.10
N VAL A 268 4.88 -7.80 11.57
CA VAL A 268 4.31 -9.00 10.96
C VAL A 268 2.84 -8.78 10.67
N MET A 269 2.32 -9.42 9.63
CA MET A 269 0.94 -9.25 9.18
C MET A 269 0.37 -10.58 8.71
N TYR A 270 -0.87 -10.84 9.11
CA TYR A 270 -1.68 -11.94 8.58
C TYR A 270 -3.00 -11.38 8.03
N GLY A 271 -3.35 -11.72 6.80
CA GLY A 271 -4.62 -11.37 6.15
C GLY A 271 -5.49 -12.61 5.97
N PHE A 272 -6.74 -12.53 6.42
CA PHE A 272 -7.72 -13.59 6.26
C PHE A 272 -8.26 -13.61 4.82
N ALA A 273 -8.52 -14.82 4.30
CA ALA A 273 -9.17 -14.98 3.00
C ALA A 273 -10.65 -14.57 3.01
N GLU A 274 -11.33 -14.75 4.15
CA GLU A 274 -12.78 -14.51 4.35
C GLU A 274 -13.67 -15.19 3.29
N LYS A 275 -13.21 -16.32 2.77
CA LYS A 275 -13.96 -17.15 1.84
C LYS A 275 -14.65 -18.27 2.57
N THR A 276 -15.89 -18.55 2.15
CA THR A 276 -16.67 -19.68 2.68
C THR A 276 -15.96 -20.98 2.39
N LYS A 277 -15.84 -21.82 3.41
CA LYS A 277 -15.39 -23.21 3.25
C LYS A 277 -16.58 -24.05 2.79
N PHE A 278 -16.39 -24.78 1.71
CA PHE A 278 -17.36 -25.72 1.20
C PHE A 278 -16.72 -27.11 1.15
N SER A 279 -17.41 -28.11 1.66
CA SER A 279 -17.00 -29.51 1.55
C SER A 279 -18.11 -30.29 0.84
N PRO A 280 -17.89 -30.77 -0.39
CA PRO A 280 -18.88 -31.52 -1.14
C PRO A 280 -19.06 -32.97 -0.64
N GLY A 281 -18.29 -33.40 0.38
CA GLY A 281 -18.24 -34.81 0.80
C GLY A 281 -17.65 -35.67 -0.30
N ALA A 282 -18.36 -36.72 -0.70
CA ALA A 282 -17.94 -37.62 -1.76
C ALA A 282 -18.41 -37.16 -3.20
N ALA A 283 -19.18 -36.06 -3.29
CA ALA A 283 -19.62 -35.55 -4.57
C ALA A 283 -18.52 -34.75 -5.26
N THR A 284 -18.45 -34.84 -6.60
CA THR A 284 -17.58 -33.96 -7.39
C THR A 284 -18.16 -32.55 -7.37
N PRO A 285 -17.42 -31.52 -6.95
CA PRO A 285 -17.94 -30.16 -6.89
C PRO A 285 -18.07 -29.58 -8.31
N ASP A 286 -19.18 -28.92 -8.58
CA ASP A 286 -19.42 -28.20 -9.83
C ASP A 286 -18.84 -26.78 -9.81
N VAL A 287 -18.30 -26.34 -8.66
CA VAL A 287 -17.80 -25.00 -8.45
C VAL A 287 -16.39 -25.01 -7.82
N LEU A 288 -15.56 -24.09 -8.27
CA LEU A 288 -14.24 -23.85 -7.69
C LEU A 288 -14.36 -23.50 -6.20
N ASN A 289 -13.58 -24.15 -5.37
CA ASN A 289 -13.50 -23.83 -3.95
C ASN A 289 -12.27 -22.96 -3.67
N SER A 290 -12.48 -21.66 -3.63
CA SER A 290 -11.44 -20.64 -3.46
C SER A 290 -11.21 -20.23 -1.98
N GLN A 291 -11.42 -21.13 -1.03
CA GLN A 291 -11.42 -20.81 0.41
C GLN A 291 -10.13 -20.16 0.94
N ARG A 292 -9.00 -20.34 0.25
CA ARG A 292 -7.69 -19.76 0.63
C ARG A 292 -7.33 -18.50 -0.16
N GLN A 293 -8.07 -18.19 -1.24
CA GLN A 293 -7.81 -17.03 -2.10
C GLN A 293 -7.97 -15.71 -1.33
N GLY A 294 -6.96 -14.83 -1.41
CA GLY A 294 -6.89 -13.55 -0.67
C GLY A 294 -6.12 -13.64 0.64
N ARG A 295 -5.70 -14.84 1.11
CA ARG A 295 -4.85 -14.97 2.28
C ARG A 295 -3.50 -14.30 2.04
N TYR A 296 -3.02 -13.60 3.05
CA TYR A 296 -1.71 -12.98 3.06
C TYR A 296 -0.97 -13.30 4.37
N VAL A 297 0.32 -13.51 4.29
CA VAL A 297 1.22 -13.53 5.44
C VAL A 297 2.51 -12.83 5.06
N GLY A 298 3.02 -11.96 5.92
CA GLY A 298 4.28 -11.28 5.65
C GLY A 298 4.87 -10.63 6.88
N GLY A 299 6.13 -10.23 6.76
CA GLY A 299 6.85 -9.51 7.79
C GLY A 299 7.95 -8.63 7.22
N ARG A 300 8.35 -7.64 7.98
CA ARG A 300 9.45 -6.73 7.72
C ARG A 300 10.26 -6.58 8.99
N PHE A 301 11.57 -6.61 8.87
CA PHE A 301 12.48 -6.34 9.97
C PHE A 301 13.62 -5.46 9.48
N GLY A 302 13.95 -4.42 10.23
CA GLY A 302 14.94 -3.44 9.85
C GLY A 302 15.69 -2.84 11.03
N TYR A 303 16.72 -2.10 10.68
CA TYR A 303 17.56 -1.34 11.60
C TYR A 303 17.83 0.03 11.03
N ALA A 304 17.45 1.07 11.78
CA ALA A 304 17.70 2.47 11.43
C ALA A 304 18.44 3.15 12.58
N ASN A 305 19.67 3.62 12.32
CA ASN A 305 20.46 4.34 13.30
C ASN A 305 21.37 5.35 12.60
N GLY A 306 21.25 6.62 12.99
CA GLY A 306 21.98 7.71 12.37
C GLY A 306 21.72 7.79 10.87
N PRO A 307 22.77 7.70 10.02
CA PRO A 307 22.61 7.81 8.57
C PRO A 307 22.09 6.53 7.89
N LEU A 308 22.17 5.39 8.56
CA LEU A 308 21.84 4.07 7.99
C LEU A 308 20.39 3.69 8.24
N ASP A 309 19.72 3.21 7.20
CA ASP A 309 18.46 2.46 7.30
C ASP A 309 18.55 1.23 6.39
N VAL A 310 18.29 0.04 6.93
CA VAL A 310 18.30 -1.22 6.21
C VAL A 310 17.16 -2.10 6.67
N ALA A 311 16.44 -2.72 5.74
CA ALA A 311 15.37 -3.64 6.08
C ALA A 311 15.22 -4.77 5.07
N VAL A 312 14.83 -5.91 5.58
CA VAL A 312 14.38 -7.07 4.82
C VAL A 312 12.89 -7.27 5.02
N ALA A 313 12.18 -7.65 3.95
CA ALA A 313 10.79 -8.02 4.04
C ALA A 313 10.49 -9.27 3.20
N TYR A 314 9.48 -10.00 3.66
CA TYR A 314 8.94 -11.16 2.97
C TYR A 314 7.42 -11.15 3.06
N GLY A 315 6.75 -11.55 1.97
CA GLY A 315 5.30 -11.69 1.92
C GLY A 315 4.89 -12.85 1.02
N SER A 316 3.83 -13.53 1.40
CA SER A 316 3.20 -14.61 0.64
C SER A 316 1.71 -14.33 0.49
N SER A 317 1.25 -14.24 -0.74
CA SER A 317 -0.14 -13.97 -1.11
C SER A 317 -0.74 -15.16 -1.86
N THR A 318 -1.88 -15.69 -1.41
CA THR A 318 -2.62 -16.69 -2.16
C THR A 318 -3.51 -15.98 -3.17
N VAL A 319 -3.15 -16.01 -4.44
CA VAL A 319 -3.84 -15.29 -5.53
C VAL A 319 -4.89 -16.13 -6.24
N GLY A 320 -4.74 -17.45 -6.23
CA GLY A 320 -5.70 -18.41 -6.76
C GLY A 320 -5.78 -19.64 -5.87
N ASP A 321 -6.93 -20.27 -5.86
CA ASP A 321 -7.17 -21.48 -5.07
C ASP A 321 -8.30 -22.30 -5.67
N ASP A 322 -8.03 -23.59 -5.90
CA ASP A 322 -9.07 -24.61 -6.07
C ASP A 322 -8.75 -25.75 -5.11
N PHE A 323 -9.34 -25.65 -3.93
CA PHE A 323 -9.05 -26.56 -2.82
C PHE A 323 -9.38 -28.01 -3.14
N HIS A 324 -10.45 -28.26 -3.89
CA HIS A 324 -10.86 -29.65 -4.22
C HIS A 324 -10.04 -30.27 -5.35
N ALA A 325 -9.54 -29.44 -6.26
CA ALA A 325 -8.56 -29.91 -7.26
C ALA A 325 -7.15 -30.02 -6.68
N GLY A 326 -6.94 -29.57 -5.44
CA GLY A 326 -5.61 -29.53 -4.81
C GLY A 326 -4.67 -28.51 -5.45
N VAL A 327 -5.21 -27.46 -6.08
CA VAL A 327 -4.42 -26.44 -6.79
C VAL A 327 -4.41 -25.14 -6.00
N THR A 328 -3.20 -24.62 -5.77
CA THR A 328 -3.03 -23.31 -5.10
C THR A 328 -1.99 -22.49 -5.84
N ASN A 329 -2.34 -21.24 -6.16
CA ASN A 329 -1.43 -20.28 -6.76
C ASN A 329 -1.00 -19.24 -5.73
N LYS A 330 0.31 -19.09 -5.51
CA LYS A 330 0.91 -18.18 -4.54
C LYS A 330 1.93 -17.26 -5.18
N VAL A 331 1.89 -15.99 -4.78
CA VAL A 331 2.97 -15.05 -5.06
C VAL A 331 3.75 -14.81 -3.77
N ASN A 332 5.01 -15.20 -3.79
CA ASN A 332 5.96 -14.98 -2.72
C ASN A 332 6.91 -13.85 -3.11
N THR A 333 7.01 -12.82 -2.28
CA THR A 333 7.88 -11.66 -2.51
C THR A 333 8.90 -11.55 -1.40
N PHE A 334 10.15 -11.43 -1.76
CA PHE A 334 11.26 -11.08 -0.88
C PHE A 334 11.86 -9.77 -1.37
N ASN A 335 12.14 -8.83 -0.47
CA ASN A 335 12.93 -7.65 -0.79
C ASN A 335 13.88 -7.28 0.35
N LEU A 336 14.99 -6.66 -0.04
CA LEU A 336 16.02 -6.10 0.83
C LEU A 336 16.27 -4.68 0.35
N GLY A 337 16.05 -3.71 1.23
CA GLY A 337 16.29 -2.31 0.95
C GLY A 337 17.29 -1.71 1.93
N ALA A 338 18.04 -0.73 1.46
CA ALA A 338 18.97 0.04 2.28
C ALA A 338 19.06 1.50 1.81
N SER A 339 19.30 2.39 2.74
CA SER A 339 19.69 3.78 2.43
C SER A 339 20.77 4.27 3.39
N TYR A 340 21.61 5.17 2.89
CA TYR A 340 22.64 5.81 3.69
C TYR A 340 22.71 7.30 3.37
N ASP A 341 22.60 8.12 4.41
CA ASP A 341 22.63 9.58 4.31
C ASP A 341 24.03 10.11 4.64
N PHE A 342 24.73 10.60 3.63
CA PHE A 342 26.05 11.20 3.79
C PHE A 342 25.99 12.69 4.17
N GLY A 343 24.79 13.25 4.37
CA GLY A 343 24.54 14.68 4.57
C GLY A 343 24.28 15.41 3.24
N PRO A 344 25.28 15.63 2.39
CA PRO A 344 25.06 16.29 1.09
C PRO A 344 24.34 15.40 0.07
N VAL A 345 24.34 14.09 0.26
CA VAL A 345 23.69 13.12 -0.64
C VAL A 345 23.17 11.92 0.15
N LYS A 346 21.98 11.46 -0.16
CA LYS A 346 21.45 10.19 0.35
C LYS A 346 21.35 9.17 -0.78
N LEU A 347 21.94 8.00 -0.58
CA LEU A 347 21.88 6.88 -1.50
C LEU A 347 20.81 5.88 -1.07
N PHE A 348 20.22 5.21 -2.07
CA PHE A 348 19.22 4.18 -1.88
C PHE A 348 19.56 2.96 -2.74
N GLY A 349 19.28 1.78 -2.22
CA GLY A 349 19.40 0.52 -2.95
C GLY A 349 18.30 -0.43 -2.53
N GLU A 350 17.74 -1.15 -3.53
CA GLU A 350 16.77 -2.19 -3.28
C GLU A 350 16.99 -3.37 -4.21
N PHE A 351 16.85 -4.57 -3.67
CA PHE A 351 16.75 -5.83 -4.40
C PHE A 351 15.42 -6.49 -4.08
N SER A 352 14.71 -6.96 -5.09
CA SER A 352 13.44 -7.66 -4.93
C SER A 352 13.40 -8.92 -5.79
N LYS A 353 12.85 -9.98 -5.24
CA LYS A 353 12.52 -11.21 -5.95
C LYS A 353 11.08 -11.60 -5.63
N ALA A 354 10.22 -11.66 -6.64
CA ALA A 354 8.89 -12.21 -6.53
C ALA A 354 8.80 -13.51 -7.33
N LYS A 355 8.16 -14.52 -6.75
CA LYS A 355 7.94 -15.82 -7.37
C LYS A 355 6.46 -16.14 -7.36
N ASN A 356 5.89 -16.31 -8.53
CA ASN A 356 4.56 -16.88 -8.68
C ASN A 356 4.68 -18.37 -8.85
N LYS A 357 4.11 -19.15 -7.94
CA LYS A 357 4.16 -20.60 -7.91
C LYS A 357 2.77 -21.20 -7.93
N LEU A 358 2.56 -22.10 -8.85
CA LEU A 358 1.40 -22.99 -8.88
C LEU A 358 1.78 -24.30 -8.18
N ASP A 359 1.14 -24.56 -7.02
CA ASP A 359 1.25 -25.85 -6.32
C ASP A 359 0.04 -26.71 -6.69
N SER A 360 0.28 -27.94 -7.17
CA SER A 360 -0.76 -28.94 -7.44
C SER A 360 -0.49 -30.19 -6.63
N GLU A 361 -1.47 -30.61 -5.82
CA GLU A 361 -1.41 -31.86 -5.07
C GLU A 361 -1.65 -33.07 -5.98
N ASN A 362 -2.33 -32.89 -7.11
CA ASN A 362 -2.56 -33.87 -8.15
C ASN A 362 -1.77 -33.53 -9.40
N GLN A 363 -0.68 -34.22 -9.64
CA GLN A 363 0.18 -34.04 -10.85
C GLN A 363 -0.57 -34.31 -12.17
N ARG A 364 -1.81 -34.83 -12.12
CA ARG A 364 -2.64 -35.13 -13.30
C ARG A 364 -3.26 -33.90 -13.97
N PHE A 365 -3.31 -32.76 -13.33
CA PHE A 365 -3.89 -31.53 -13.88
C PHE A 365 -2.88 -30.58 -14.54
N ILE A 366 -1.61 -30.98 -14.62
CA ILE A 366 -0.64 -30.27 -15.43
C ILE A 366 -0.98 -30.62 -16.88
N PHE A 367 -1.66 -29.71 -17.56
CA PHE A 367 -1.87 -29.80 -19.00
C PHE A 367 -0.49 -29.86 -19.66
N SER A 368 -0.14 -31.04 -20.15
CA SER A 368 0.96 -31.38 -21.07
C SER A 368 2.23 -30.53 -20.95
N ASP A 369 3.30 -31.17 -20.59
CA ASP A 369 4.72 -30.84 -20.92
C ASP A 369 5.28 -29.47 -20.50
N VAL A 370 4.57 -28.63 -19.78
CA VAL A 370 5.13 -27.42 -19.21
C VAL A 370 5.59 -27.73 -17.79
N ASN A 371 6.81 -28.21 -17.65
CA ASN A 371 7.47 -28.49 -16.37
C ASN A 371 7.79 -27.22 -15.55
N SER A 372 7.14 -26.09 -15.81
CA SER A 372 7.46 -24.86 -15.14
C SER A 372 6.29 -24.37 -14.29
N ASP A 373 6.29 -24.80 -13.06
CA ASP A 373 5.29 -24.41 -12.06
C ASP A 373 5.51 -23.01 -11.50
N SER A 374 6.43 -22.23 -12.03
CA SER A 374 6.73 -20.91 -11.47
C SER A 374 7.23 -19.89 -12.49
N VAL A 375 6.87 -18.63 -12.24
CA VAL A 375 7.42 -17.45 -12.91
C VAL A 375 8.13 -16.61 -11.86
N ASP A 376 9.37 -16.25 -12.13
CA ASP A 376 10.20 -15.46 -11.23
C ASP A 376 10.39 -14.03 -11.77
N LEU A 377 10.15 -13.02 -10.94
CA LEU A 377 10.49 -11.63 -11.20
C LEU A 377 11.66 -11.24 -10.31
N THR A 378 12.75 -10.78 -10.90
CA THR A 378 13.90 -10.24 -10.16
C THR A 378 14.09 -8.78 -10.53
N GLY A 379 14.22 -7.93 -9.53
CA GLY A 379 14.39 -6.50 -9.70
C GLY A 379 15.44 -5.89 -8.78
N TYR A 380 16.02 -4.78 -9.20
CA TYR A 380 16.86 -3.94 -8.38
C TYR A 380 16.68 -2.46 -8.71
N LEU A 381 16.93 -1.63 -7.70
CA LEU A 381 16.89 -0.18 -7.77
C LEU A 381 18.17 0.38 -7.15
N LEU A 382 18.72 1.40 -7.78
CA LEU A 382 19.72 2.32 -7.22
C LEU A 382 19.15 3.73 -7.31
N GLY A 383 19.25 4.48 -6.22
CA GLY A 383 18.65 5.80 -6.14
C GLY A 383 19.52 6.78 -5.39
N VAL A 384 19.29 8.07 -5.65
CA VAL A 384 19.99 9.16 -5.00
C VAL A 384 19.08 10.36 -4.82
N THR A 385 19.24 11.03 -3.69
CA THR A 385 18.68 12.37 -3.47
C THR A 385 19.76 13.33 -3.06
N VAL A 386 19.67 14.57 -3.59
CA VAL A 386 20.63 15.66 -3.31
C VAL A 386 19.84 16.91 -2.92
N PRO A 387 19.92 17.37 -1.66
CA PRO A 387 19.35 18.65 -1.25
C PRO A 387 20.06 19.81 -1.97
N VAL A 388 19.31 20.76 -2.53
CA VAL A 388 19.83 21.95 -3.20
C VAL A 388 19.00 23.16 -2.81
N GLY A 389 19.48 23.95 -1.86
CA GLY A 389 18.75 25.10 -1.32
C GLY A 389 17.40 24.66 -0.72
N ALA A 390 16.30 25.25 -1.20
CA ALA A 390 14.94 24.88 -0.80
C ALA A 390 14.40 23.65 -1.55
N GLY A 391 15.22 23.02 -2.39
CA GLY A 391 14.78 21.93 -3.26
C GLY A 391 15.53 20.63 -3.02
N LEU A 392 15.10 19.60 -3.77
CA LEU A 392 15.63 18.25 -3.73
C LEU A 392 15.71 17.68 -5.15
N ILE A 393 16.93 17.36 -5.60
CA ILE A 393 17.13 16.55 -6.80
C ILE A 393 16.93 15.08 -6.43
N ARG A 394 16.22 14.32 -7.27
CA ARG A 394 16.01 12.89 -7.12
C ARG A 394 16.38 12.18 -8.42
N ALA A 395 17.08 11.08 -8.33
CA ALA A 395 17.31 10.23 -9.48
C ALA A 395 17.28 8.74 -9.08
N SER A 396 16.82 7.91 -9.99
CA SER A 396 16.84 6.45 -9.80
C SER A 396 17.07 5.71 -11.12
N TYR A 397 17.76 4.59 -11.00
CA TYR A 397 17.83 3.56 -12.03
C TYR A 397 17.24 2.28 -11.46
N SER A 398 16.28 1.69 -12.17
CA SER A 398 15.72 0.39 -11.81
C SER A 398 15.72 -0.55 -13.00
N SER A 399 15.87 -1.84 -12.70
CA SER A 399 15.86 -2.91 -13.70
C SER A 399 15.08 -4.10 -13.19
N VAL A 400 14.27 -4.71 -14.05
CA VAL A 400 13.55 -5.94 -13.75
C VAL A 400 13.75 -6.96 -14.88
N LYS A 401 13.77 -8.22 -14.49
CA LYS A 401 13.84 -9.38 -15.37
C LYS A 401 12.74 -10.36 -14.94
N LEU A 402 12.01 -10.85 -15.90
CA LEU A 402 11.05 -11.92 -15.72
C LEU A 402 11.64 -13.22 -16.26
N ASP A 403 11.75 -14.24 -15.42
CA ASP A 403 12.15 -15.58 -15.79
C ASP A 403 10.87 -16.43 -15.91
N LEU A 404 10.58 -16.83 -17.14
CA LEU A 404 9.35 -17.57 -17.46
C LEU A 404 9.47 -19.05 -17.15
N ASN A 405 10.70 -19.53 -16.84
CA ASN A 405 11.01 -20.96 -16.66
C ASN A 405 10.39 -21.84 -17.76
N GLU A 406 10.35 -21.32 -19.00
CA GLU A 406 9.78 -22.05 -20.15
C GLU A 406 10.57 -23.31 -20.48
N PRO A 407 9.91 -24.38 -20.96
CA PRO A 407 10.61 -25.54 -21.48
C PRO A 407 11.59 -25.14 -22.58
N PHE A 408 12.68 -25.86 -22.68
CA PHE A 408 13.80 -25.64 -23.62
C PHE A 408 13.37 -25.46 -25.11
N GLU A 409 12.22 -26.01 -25.48
CA GLU A 409 11.73 -25.99 -26.86
C GLU A 409 11.29 -24.59 -27.36
N LEU A 410 10.88 -23.65 -26.48
CA LEU A 410 10.45 -22.33 -26.90
C LEU A 410 11.59 -21.31 -26.97
N ASN A 411 12.73 -21.57 -26.33
CA ASN A 411 13.96 -20.75 -26.31
C ASN A 411 13.74 -19.23 -26.44
N ARG A 412 12.74 -18.71 -25.74
CA ARG A 412 12.48 -17.26 -25.68
C ARG A 412 13.43 -16.63 -24.68
N ALA A 413 14.03 -15.52 -25.08
CA ALA A 413 14.85 -14.73 -24.15
C ALA A 413 13.98 -14.03 -23.12
N ASP A 414 14.36 -14.10 -21.85
CA ASP A 414 13.63 -13.52 -20.74
C ASP A 414 13.29 -12.03 -20.93
N PRO A 415 12.03 -11.63 -20.74
CA PRO A 415 11.64 -10.22 -20.76
C PRO A 415 12.42 -9.41 -19.73
N LYS A 416 12.94 -8.26 -20.16
CA LYS A 416 13.73 -7.36 -19.31
C LYS A 416 13.38 -5.91 -19.59
N ALA A 417 13.27 -5.10 -18.53
CA ALA A 417 13.09 -3.66 -18.65
C ALA A 417 14.07 -2.91 -17.75
N ASN A 418 14.51 -1.74 -18.23
CA ASN A 418 15.34 -0.82 -17.47
C ASN A 418 14.66 0.55 -17.49
N LYS A 419 14.74 1.28 -16.37
CA LYS A 419 14.17 2.62 -16.23
C LYS A 419 15.19 3.56 -15.63
N LEU A 420 15.28 4.75 -16.18
CA LEU A 420 15.96 5.89 -15.61
C LEU A 420 14.91 6.96 -15.31
N ALA A 421 14.94 7.53 -14.13
CA ALA A 421 14.11 8.67 -13.72
C ALA A 421 14.98 9.75 -13.08
N ILE A 422 14.65 11.00 -13.35
CA ILE A 422 15.25 12.17 -12.72
C ILE A 422 14.15 13.18 -12.43
N GLY A 423 14.21 13.83 -11.26
CA GLY A 423 13.23 14.84 -10.87
C GLY A 423 13.83 15.89 -9.95
N TYR A 424 13.13 17.00 -9.86
CA TYR A 424 13.42 18.09 -8.94
C TYR A 424 12.15 18.50 -8.22
N VAL A 425 12.25 18.72 -6.92
CA VAL A 425 11.19 19.25 -6.06
C VAL A 425 11.64 20.55 -5.49
N HIS A 426 10.85 21.60 -5.59
CA HIS A 426 11.10 22.89 -4.99
C HIS A 426 10.07 23.18 -3.91
N ASN A 427 10.50 23.26 -2.66
CA ASN A 427 9.61 23.51 -1.53
C ASN A 427 9.33 25.00 -1.40
N LEU A 428 8.08 25.41 -1.68
CA LEU A 428 7.59 26.77 -1.44
C LEU A 428 7.32 27.00 0.04
N SER A 429 6.93 25.93 0.74
CA SER A 429 6.69 25.90 2.19
C SER A 429 6.85 24.48 2.72
N LYS A 430 6.67 24.28 4.04
CA LYS A 430 6.61 22.93 4.63
C LYS A 430 5.47 22.06 4.04
N ARG A 431 4.44 22.67 3.50
CA ARG A 431 3.23 21.98 3.00
C ARG A 431 3.06 22.02 1.49
N THR A 432 3.71 22.98 0.80
CA THR A 432 3.52 23.21 -0.63
C THR A 432 4.83 23.06 -1.39
N ALA A 433 4.83 22.27 -2.44
CA ALA A 433 5.99 22.08 -3.31
C ALA A 433 5.58 22.08 -4.78
N LEU A 434 6.44 22.64 -5.62
CA LEU A 434 6.43 22.44 -7.08
C LEU A 434 7.38 21.29 -7.40
N TYR A 435 7.08 20.53 -8.45
CA TYR A 435 7.96 19.45 -8.87
C TYR A 435 7.96 19.24 -10.38
N ALA A 436 9.05 18.67 -10.86
CA ALA A 436 9.17 18.17 -12.22
C ALA A 436 9.89 16.82 -12.19
N THR A 437 9.40 15.85 -12.96
CA THR A 437 10.02 14.53 -13.09
C THR A 437 9.98 14.09 -14.54
N VAL A 438 11.05 13.50 -15.05
CA VAL A 438 11.11 12.84 -16.34
C VAL A 438 11.61 11.41 -16.16
N ALA A 439 11.08 10.49 -16.93
CA ALA A 439 11.50 9.09 -16.89
C ALA A 439 11.44 8.41 -18.25
N ARG A 440 12.29 7.41 -18.42
CA ARG A 440 12.34 6.59 -19.62
C ARG A 440 12.50 5.12 -19.26
N VAL A 441 11.60 4.29 -19.80
CA VAL A 441 11.68 2.83 -19.79
C VAL A 441 12.22 2.33 -21.14
N SER A 442 13.11 1.36 -21.10
CA SER A 442 13.61 0.61 -22.26
C SER A 442 13.33 -0.86 -22.03
N ASN A 443 12.54 -1.45 -22.92
CA ASN A 443 12.13 -2.85 -22.88
C ASN A 443 12.97 -3.70 -23.84
N LYS A 444 13.30 -4.91 -23.42
CA LYS A 444 13.93 -5.97 -24.21
C LYS A 444 13.08 -7.23 -24.16
N ASN A 445 13.22 -8.09 -25.18
CA ASN A 445 12.63 -9.42 -25.21
C ASN A 445 11.12 -9.38 -24.88
N GLU A 446 10.37 -8.49 -25.55
CA GLU A 446 8.91 -8.35 -25.43
C GLU A 446 8.40 -7.91 -24.05
N ALA A 447 9.25 -7.45 -23.13
CA ALA A 447 8.78 -6.77 -21.95
C ALA A 447 7.88 -5.59 -22.34
N GLY A 448 6.76 -5.42 -21.61
CA GLY A 448 5.69 -4.48 -21.94
C GLY A 448 5.53 -3.31 -20.97
N LEU A 449 6.56 -3.00 -20.16
CA LEU A 449 6.45 -1.99 -19.11
C LEU A 449 6.48 -0.57 -19.67
N THR A 450 5.71 0.32 -19.05
CA THR A 450 5.63 1.75 -19.38
C THR A 450 5.99 2.61 -18.17
N VAL A 451 6.16 3.91 -18.38
CA VAL A 451 6.35 4.90 -17.30
C VAL A 451 5.04 5.25 -16.57
N GLY A 452 3.93 4.65 -16.96
CA GLY A 452 2.56 4.99 -16.54
C GLY A 452 1.74 5.57 -17.69
N GLY A 453 0.58 6.17 -17.38
CA GLY A 453 -0.36 6.70 -18.36
C GLY A 453 -1.21 5.62 -19.06
N PRO A 454 -1.79 5.93 -20.22
CA PRO A 454 -2.65 5.00 -20.93
C PRO A 454 -1.87 3.76 -21.37
N GLY A 455 -2.56 2.61 -21.37
CA GLY A 455 -2.00 1.35 -21.84
C GLY A 455 -1.49 1.47 -23.28
N PHE A 456 -0.36 0.83 -23.56
CA PHE A 456 0.11 0.68 -24.92
C PHE A 456 -0.71 -0.42 -25.60
N TYR A 457 -1.58 0.00 -26.50
CA TYR A 457 -2.43 -0.90 -27.24
C TYR A 457 -2.10 -0.88 -28.74
N THR A 458 -1.87 -2.03 -29.32
CA THR A 458 -1.79 -2.24 -30.76
C THR A 458 -2.68 -3.40 -31.16
N ARG A 459 -3.32 -3.30 -32.33
CA ARG A 459 -4.22 -4.35 -32.84
C ARG A 459 -3.51 -5.69 -33.08
N ASP A 460 -2.21 -5.65 -33.29
CA ASP A 460 -1.35 -6.79 -33.58
C ASP A 460 -0.55 -7.29 -32.34
N GLY A 461 -0.91 -6.84 -31.13
CA GLY A 461 -0.30 -7.30 -29.90
C GLY A 461 1.14 -6.85 -29.65
N ARG A 462 1.63 -5.81 -30.36
CA ARG A 462 2.99 -5.28 -30.17
C ARG A 462 3.19 -4.76 -28.76
N THR A 463 4.40 -4.98 -28.22
CA THR A 463 4.83 -4.41 -26.95
C THR A 463 5.64 -3.13 -27.17
N PRO A 464 5.66 -2.19 -26.20
CA PRO A 464 6.48 -1.00 -26.31
C PRO A 464 7.97 -1.35 -26.22
N LYS A 465 8.78 -0.85 -27.17
CA LYS A 465 10.25 -0.87 -27.07
C LYS A 465 10.73 0.16 -26.06
N THR A 466 10.15 1.34 -26.10
CA THR A 466 10.48 2.45 -25.22
C THR A 466 9.21 3.15 -24.74
N SER A 467 9.21 3.60 -23.49
CA SER A 467 8.19 4.48 -22.94
C SER A 467 8.86 5.64 -22.23
N THR A 468 8.42 6.86 -22.50
CA THR A 468 8.95 8.11 -21.92
C THR A 468 7.80 8.90 -21.34
N GLY A 469 8.00 9.52 -20.19
CA GLY A 469 6.99 10.38 -19.58
C GLY A 469 7.59 11.50 -18.77
N TYR A 470 6.75 12.48 -18.48
CA TYR A 470 7.07 13.57 -17.58
C TYR A 470 5.86 13.95 -16.74
N ASP A 471 6.13 14.44 -15.53
CA ASP A 471 5.18 15.11 -14.65
C ASP A 471 5.73 16.48 -14.29
N PHE A 472 4.86 17.51 -14.37
CA PHE A 472 5.12 18.83 -13.84
C PHE A 472 3.92 19.26 -13.01
N GLY A 473 4.09 19.51 -11.72
CA GLY A 473 2.94 19.68 -10.85
C GLY A 473 3.20 20.45 -9.56
N ILE A 474 2.12 20.56 -8.80
CA ILE A 474 2.06 21.16 -7.48
C ILE A 474 1.45 20.18 -6.50
N ARG A 475 2.06 20.07 -5.34
CA ARG A 475 1.57 19.27 -4.20
C ARG A 475 1.32 20.19 -3.02
N HIS A 476 0.15 20.04 -2.37
CA HIS A 476 -0.18 20.68 -1.12
C HIS A 476 -0.63 19.63 -0.10
N ALA A 477 -0.03 19.66 1.10
CA ALA A 477 -0.43 18.83 2.24
C ALA A 477 -1.09 19.71 3.31
N PHE A 478 -2.11 19.18 4.01
CA PHE A 478 -2.83 19.90 5.07
C PHE A 478 -3.14 18.98 6.26
#